data_c88679a4e12ad540ff277d14c1ead7bf
#
_entry.id   c88679a4e12ad540ff277d14c1ead7bf
#
_cell.length_a   1.000
_cell.length_b   1.000
_cell.length_c   1.000
_cell.angle_alpha   90.00
_cell.angle_beta   90.00
_cell.angle_gamma   90.00
#
_symmetry.space_group_name_H-M   'P 1'
#
loop_
_entity.id
_entity.type
_entity.pdbx_description
1 polymer ?
#
loop_
_entity_poly.entity_id
_entity_poly.type
_entity_poly.pdbx_seq_one_letter_code
_entity_poly.pdbx_strand_id
1 'polypeptide(L)'
;VREYALECLDHLVDQDVKALVIACNSASAAVLRDARERYDVPVVEVILPATRRAVNATKNGRVGVISTEATATSRAYDDAFAANPGIELHTQVCPRFVEFVEAGITGGPELLSVAQTYLASLQAAEVDTLVLGCTHYPLLTGVLSYVMGDSVTLVSSAEETAKDVYRMLVTHGLERDRSLAEPVHRFW
;
A
#
# COMPACT_ATOMS: atom_id res chain seq x y z
N VAL A 1 3.05 -8.97 14.14
CA VAL A 1 2.41 -8.81 12.84
C VAL A 1 2.37 -10.13 12.06
N ARG A 2 3.52 -10.83 11.89
CA ARG A 2 3.60 -12.02 11.04
C ARG A 2 2.64 -13.13 11.49
N GLU A 3 2.65 -13.50 12.76
CA GLU A 3 1.82 -14.57 13.32
C GLU A 3 0.32 -14.28 13.10
N TYR A 4 -0.16 -13.11 13.53
CA TYR A 4 -1.56 -12.73 13.35
C TYR A 4 -1.99 -12.64 11.88
N ALA A 5 -1.11 -12.18 11.00
CA ALA A 5 -1.43 -12.14 9.58
C ALA A 5 -1.61 -13.55 8.99
N LEU A 6 -0.76 -14.50 9.39
CA LEU A 6 -0.89 -15.91 8.97
C LEU A 6 -2.16 -16.56 9.54
N GLU A 7 -2.50 -16.32 10.81
CA GLU A 7 -3.75 -16.80 11.41
C GLU A 7 -4.99 -16.28 10.64
N CYS A 8 -5.00 -14.99 10.28
CA CYS A 8 -6.07 -14.42 9.45
C CYS A 8 -6.15 -15.08 8.07
N LEU A 9 -5.01 -15.33 7.43
CA LEU A 9 -4.96 -15.98 6.11
C LEU A 9 -5.41 -17.44 6.20
N ASP A 10 -4.99 -18.19 7.23
CA ASP A 10 -5.44 -19.56 7.49
C ASP A 10 -6.97 -19.60 7.63
N HIS A 11 -7.52 -18.69 8.46
CA HIS A 11 -8.97 -18.59 8.62
C HIS A 11 -9.71 -18.35 7.30
N LEU A 12 -9.17 -17.47 6.42
CA LEU A 12 -9.78 -17.23 5.12
C LEU A 12 -9.68 -18.45 4.19
N VAL A 13 -8.58 -19.17 4.21
CA VAL A 13 -8.42 -20.40 3.41
C VAL A 13 -9.42 -21.47 3.83
N ASP A 14 -9.68 -21.60 5.14
CA ASP A 14 -10.71 -22.51 5.68
C ASP A 14 -12.14 -22.15 5.20
N GLN A 15 -12.35 -20.94 4.66
CA GLN A 15 -13.61 -20.52 4.05
C GLN A 15 -13.68 -20.80 2.53
N ASP A 16 -12.75 -21.58 1.98
CA ASP A 16 -12.69 -21.94 0.57
C ASP A 16 -12.64 -20.71 -0.37
N VAL A 17 -11.81 -19.73 -0.01
CA VAL A 17 -11.59 -18.54 -0.85
C VAL A 17 -10.76 -18.89 -2.08
N LYS A 18 -11.05 -18.26 -3.20
CA LYS A 18 -10.36 -18.48 -4.47
C LYS A 18 -9.10 -17.61 -4.67
N ALA A 19 -8.87 -16.67 -3.77
CA ALA A 19 -7.67 -15.81 -3.75
C ALA A 19 -7.55 -15.13 -2.38
N LEU A 20 -6.33 -14.72 -2.03
CA LEU A 20 -6.01 -13.95 -0.84
C LEU A 20 -5.46 -12.57 -1.22
N VAL A 21 -5.87 -11.55 -0.48
CA VAL A 21 -5.33 -10.19 -0.64
C VAL A 21 -4.77 -9.72 0.70
N ILE A 22 -3.47 -9.46 0.74
CA ILE A 22 -2.81 -8.87 1.91
C ILE A 22 -2.82 -7.35 1.72
N ALA A 23 -3.90 -6.70 2.19
CA ALA A 23 -4.15 -5.28 1.94
C ALA A 23 -3.31 -4.33 2.82
N CYS A 24 -2.64 -4.84 3.84
CA CYS A 24 -1.80 -4.06 4.75
C CYS A 24 -0.32 -4.11 4.32
N ASN A 25 0.34 -2.94 4.20
CA ASN A 25 1.75 -2.86 3.84
C ASN A 25 2.66 -3.57 4.85
N SER A 26 2.42 -3.36 6.15
CA SER A 26 3.20 -4.02 7.21
C SER A 26 3.00 -5.54 7.23
N ALA A 27 1.79 -6.01 6.95
CA ALA A 27 1.54 -7.44 6.83
C ALA A 27 2.17 -8.01 5.54
N SER A 28 2.03 -7.33 4.40
CA SER A 28 2.67 -7.73 3.15
C SER A 28 4.17 -7.92 3.31
N ALA A 29 4.83 -6.95 3.92
CA ALA A 29 6.26 -7.02 4.22
C ALA A 29 6.64 -8.21 5.13
N ALA A 30 5.74 -8.57 6.06
CA ALA A 30 6.03 -9.60 7.05
C ALA A 30 5.73 -11.04 6.59
N VAL A 31 4.76 -11.25 5.69
CA VAL A 31 4.23 -12.61 5.42
C VAL A 31 4.13 -13.00 3.95
N LEU A 32 4.43 -12.12 2.99
CA LEU A 32 4.20 -12.41 1.58
C LEU A 32 4.87 -13.71 1.10
N ARG A 33 6.12 -13.93 1.49
CA ARG A 33 6.85 -15.14 1.12
C ARG A 33 6.20 -16.38 1.73
N ASP A 34 5.93 -16.34 3.03
CA ASP A 34 5.28 -17.46 3.74
C ASP A 34 3.91 -17.77 3.12
N ALA A 35 3.13 -16.74 2.81
CA ALA A 35 1.79 -16.91 2.23
C ALA A 35 1.85 -17.57 0.85
N ARG A 36 2.80 -17.18 0.00
CA ARG A 36 2.98 -17.78 -1.33
C ARG A 36 3.51 -19.21 -1.30
N GLU A 37 4.29 -19.58 -0.27
CA GLU A 37 4.78 -20.94 -0.08
C GLU A 37 3.73 -21.85 0.58
N ARG A 38 2.79 -21.28 1.38
CA ARG A 38 1.85 -22.03 2.21
C ARG A 38 0.51 -22.29 1.53
N TYR A 39 0.05 -21.41 0.65
CA TYR A 39 -1.31 -21.48 0.10
C TYR A 39 -1.30 -21.73 -1.40
N ASP A 40 -2.17 -22.65 -1.84
CA ASP A 40 -2.33 -23.00 -3.26
C ASP A 40 -3.14 -21.97 -4.05
N VAL A 41 -3.83 -21.04 -3.36
CA VAL A 41 -4.58 -19.97 -4.00
C VAL A 41 -3.68 -18.77 -4.32
N PRO A 42 -3.99 -17.98 -5.37
CA PRO A 42 -3.26 -16.76 -5.68
C PRO A 42 -3.23 -15.79 -4.50
N VAL A 43 -2.04 -15.25 -4.19
CA VAL A 43 -1.83 -14.25 -3.15
C VAL A 43 -1.39 -12.93 -3.77
N VAL A 44 -2.19 -11.89 -3.62
CA VAL A 44 -1.91 -10.51 -4.03
C VAL A 44 -1.55 -9.68 -2.80
N GLU A 45 -0.58 -8.79 -2.95
CA GLU A 45 -0.13 -7.88 -1.89
C GLU A 45 -0.03 -6.44 -2.39
N VAL A 46 0.28 -5.49 -1.53
CA VAL A 46 0.13 -4.06 -1.84
C VAL A 46 1.42 -3.31 -2.21
N ILE A 47 2.60 -3.89 -2.00
CA ILE A 47 3.90 -3.20 -2.19
C ILE A 47 4.30 -3.18 -3.68
N LEU A 48 4.33 -4.33 -4.32
CA LEU A 48 4.75 -4.44 -5.73
C LEU A 48 3.83 -3.68 -6.69
N PRO A 49 2.49 -3.71 -6.56
CA PRO A 49 1.62 -2.89 -7.40
C PRO A 49 1.92 -1.39 -7.29
N ALA A 50 2.10 -0.89 -6.06
CA ALA A 50 2.45 0.50 -5.80
C ALA A 50 3.83 0.87 -6.37
N THR A 51 4.83 -0.01 -6.19
CA THR A 51 6.18 0.18 -6.74
C THR A 51 6.15 0.29 -8.27
N ARG A 52 5.48 -0.64 -8.96
CA ARG A 52 5.34 -0.57 -10.43
C ARG A 52 4.67 0.72 -10.89
N ARG A 53 3.64 1.16 -10.19
CA ARG A 53 2.97 2.43 -10.52
C ARG A 53 3.89 3.62 -10.31
N ALA A 54 4.63 3.66 -9.22
CA ALA A 54 5.56 4.74 -8.93
C ALA A 54 6.70 4.83 -9.95
N VAL A 55 7.29 3.70 -10.33
CA VAL A 55 8.32 3.63 -11.38
C VAL A 55 7.80 4.18 -12.72
N ASN A 56 6.54 3.88 -13.06
CA ASN A 56 5.93 4.37 -14.29
C ASN A 56 5.45 5.84 -14.21
N ALA A 57 5.28 6.39 -13.02
CA ALA A 57 4.79 7.75 -12.83
C ALA A 57 5.91 8.79 -12.75
N THR A 58 7.02 8.43 -12.12
CA THR A 58 8.13 9.36 -11.92
C THR A 58 8.74 9.81 -13.25
N LYS A 59 9.12 11.07 -13.29
CA LYS A 59 9.79 11.70 -14.45
C LYS A 59 11.26 12.00 -14.16
N ASN A 60 11.57 12.28 -12.88
CA ASN A 60 12.95 12.63 -12.47
C ASN A 60 13.68 11.48 -11.78
N GLY A 61 13.00 10.33 -11.55
CA GLY A 61 13.57 9.17 -10.90
C GLY A 61 13.60 9.26 -9.36
N ARG A 62 13.11 10.34 -8.75
CA ARG A 62 13.09 10.53 -7.29
C ARG A 62 11.71 10.18 -6.75
N VAL A 63 11.65 9.09 -6.01
CA VAL A 63 10.40 8.55 -5.47
C VAL A 63 10.42 8.60 -3.94
N GLY A 64 9.40 9.20 -3.36
CA GLY A 64 9.15 9.16 -1.93
C GLY A 64 8.24 7.97 -1.54
N VAL A 65 8.49 7.37 -0.40
CA VAL A 65 7.56 6.43 0.25
C VAL A 65 7.30 6.90 1.66
N ILE A 66 6.05 7.18 1.99
CA ILE A 66 5.62 7.37 3.38
C ILE A 66 5.04 6.07 3.91
N SER A 67 5.41 5.67 5.12
CA SER A 67 4.98 4.39 5.68
C SER A 67 4.96 4.39 7.21
N THR A 68 4.48 3.29 7.79
CA THR A 68 4.66 2.99 9.21
C THR A 68 6.11 2.57 9.47
N GLU A 69 6.55 2.65 10.72
CA GLU A 69 7.88 2.21 11.13
C GLU A 69 8.13 0.72 10.80
N ALA A 70 7.13 -0.14 11.03
CA ALA A 70 7.24 -1.57 10.72
C ALA A 70 7.49 -1.82 9.22
N THR A 71 6.82 -1.08 8.33
CA THR A 71 7.01 -1.18 6.89
C THR A 71 8.39 -0.66 6.49
N ALA A 72 8.83 0.49 7.02
CA ALA A 72 10.14 1.05 6.72
C ALA A 72 11.28 0.14 7.20
N THR A 73 11.20 -0.36 8.45
CA THR A 73 12.21 -1.26 9.03
C THR A 73 12.34 -2.57 8.27
N SER A 74 11.25 -3.06 7.67
CA SER A 74 11.28 -4.28 6.86
C SER A 74 12.10 -4.14 5.57
N ARG A 75 12.33 -2.91 5.09
CA ARG A 75 12.97 -2.58 3.82
C ARG A 75 12.27 -3.18 2.57
N ALA A 76 11.01 -3.59 2.70
CA ALA A 76 10.28 -4.23 1.61
C ALA A 76 10.10 -3.32 0.37
N TYR A 77 9.98 -2.00 0.56
CA TYR A 77 10.00 -1.05 -0.55
C TYR A 77 11.39 -0.89 -1.16
N ASP A 78 12.47 -0.86 -0.36
CA ASP A 78 13.85 -0.85 -0.86
C ASP A 78 14.09 -2.05 -1.79
N ASP A 79 13.72 -3.25 -1.34
CA ASP A 79 13.87 -4.49 -2.10
C ASP A 79 13.03 -4.45 -3.40
N ALA A 80 11.80 -3.92 -3.32
CA ALA A 80 10.91 -3.82 -4.48
C ALA A 80 11.44 -2.82 -5.52
N PHE A 81 12.05 -1.70 -5.10
CA PHE A 81 12.65 -0.72 -6.01
C PHE A 81 14.04 -1.12 -6.50
N ALA A 82 14.75 -2.06 -5.84
CA ALA A 82 16.10 -2.48 -6.22
C ALA A 82 16.20 -3.01 -7.66
N ALA A 83 15.11 -3.53 -8.22
CA ALA A 83 15.03 -3.95 -9.63
C ALA A 83 15.05 -2.77 -10.62
N ASN A 84 14.99 -1.51 -10.15
CA ASN A 84 14.90 -0.30 -10.95
C ASN A 84 16.03 0.67 -10.57
N PRO A 85 17.27 0.45 -11.03
CA PRO A 85 18.47 1.19 -10.57
C PRO A 85 18.45 2.69 -10.92
N GLY A 86 17.54 3.14 -11.78
CA GLY A 86 17.31 4.55 -12.09
C GLY A 86 16.44 5.29 -11.07
N ILE A 87 15.97 4.61 -10.01
CA ILE A 87 15.15 5.21 -8.97
C ILE A 87 15.99 5.53 -7.73
N GLU A 88 15.93 6.79 -7.32
CA GLU A 88 16.39 7.25 -6.01
C GLU A 88 15.23 7.23 -5.04
N LEU A 89 15.27 6.31 -4.07
CA LEU A 89 14.19 6.07 -3.11
C LEU A 89 14.43 6.86 -1.82
N HIS A 90 13.42 7.62 -1.40
CA HIS A 90 13.40 8.38 -0.16
C HIS A 90 12.26 7.87 0.73
N THR A 91 12.57 7.26 1.87
CA THR A 91 11.57 6.73 2.80
C THR A 91 11.40 7.64 4.01
N GLN A 92 10.14 7.95 4.36
CA GLN A 92 9.77 8.74 5.53
C GLN A 92 8.75 7.99 6.39
N VAL A 93 9.07 7.80 7.66
CA VAL A 93 8.17 7.19 8.64
C VAL A 93 7.21 8.24 9.18
N CYS A 94 5.89 7.94 9.15
CA CYS A 94 4.83 8.89 9.49
C CYS A 94 3.83 8.28 10.51
N PRO A 95 4.25 7.92 11.74
CA PRO A 95 3.42 7.14 12.68
C PRO A 95 2.13 7.86 13.07
N ARG A 96 2.16 9.17 13.32
CA ARG A 96 0.98 9.93 13.75
C ARG A 96 -0.14 10.01 12.70
N PHE A 97 0.13 9.74 11.43
CA PHE A 97 -0.92 9.72 10.42
C PHE A 97 -1.96 8.63 10.67
N VAL A 98 -1.56 7.47 11.19
CA VAL A 98 -2.49 6.41 11.60
C VAL A 98 -3.38 6.91 12.74
N GLU A 99 -2.81 7.55 13.75
CA GLU A 99 -3.54 8.09 14.91
C GLU A 99 -4.61 9.10 14.50
N PHE A 100 -4.27 10.01 13.58
CA PHE A 100 -5.24 10.99 13.05
C PHE A 100 -6.40 10.31 12.32
N VAL A 101 -6.10 9.36 11.45
CA VAL A 101 -7.14 8.64 10.68
C VAL A 101 -8.04 7.83 11.61
N GLU A 102 -7.47 7.10 12.56
CA GLU A 102 -8.25 6.34 13.56
C GLU A 102 -9.12 7.24 14.45
N ALA A 103 -8.69 8.48 14.69
CA ALA A 103 -9.49 9.50 15.38
C ALA A 103 -10.52 10.19 14.47
N GLY A 104 -10.61 9.82 13.18
CA GLY A 104 -11.49 10.45 12.19
C GLY A 104 -11.04 11.84 11.74
N ILE A 105 -9.77 12.22 12.00
CA ILE A 105 -9.19 13.52 11.67
C ILE A 105 -8.48 13.42 10.32
N THR A 106 -9.10 13.94 9.28
CA THR A 106 -8.55 13.95 7.91
C THR A 106 -8.14 15.34 7.41
N GLY A 107 -8.19 16.34 8.29
CA GLY A 107 -7.83 17.73 7.99
C GLY A 107 -7.60 18.56 9.26
N GLY A 108 -7.33 19.84 9.10
CA GLY A 108 -7.14 20.78 10.20
C GLY A 108 -5.68 21.15 10.47
N PRO A 109 -5.45 22.18 11.29
CA PRO A 109 -4.13 22.81 11.44
C PRO A 109 -3.08 21.90 12.08
N GLU A 110 -3.48 21.04 13.01
CA GLU A 110 -2.54 20.12 13.66
C GLU A 110 -2.02 19.05 12.68
N LEU A 111 -2.94 18.39 11.96
CA LEU A 111 -2.57 17.41 10.93
C LEU A 111 -1.70 18.06 9.83
N LEU A 112 -2.04 19.27 9.40
CA LEU A 112 -1.26 20.01 8.41
C LEU A 112 0.16 20.26 8.91
N SER A 113 0.34 20.74 10.16
CA SER A 113 1.67 20.97 10.75
C SER A 113 2.50 19.70 10.84
N VAL A 114 1.88 18.58 11.22
CA VAL A 114 2.55 17.27 11.26
C VAL A 114 2.94 16.80 9.87
N ALA A 115 2.06 16.98 8.88
CA ALA A 115 2.34 16.62 7.49
C ALA A 115 3.49 17.45 6.92
N GLN A 116 3.52 18.76 7.15
CA GLN A 116 4.64 19.62 6.76
C GLN A 116 5.97 19.17 7.37
N THR A 117 5.96 18.80 8.65
CA THR A 117 7.16 18.30 9.34
C THR A 117 7.66 17.00 8.74
N TYR A 118 6.77 16.02 8.52
CA TYR A 118 7.16 14.73 7.97
C TYR A 118 7.61 14.81 6.51
N LEU A 119 6.96 15.63 5.69
CA LEU A 119 7.20 15.66 4.26
C LEU A 119 8.33 16.63 3.85
N ALA A 120 8.86 17.44 4.76
CA ALA A 120 9.92 18.40 4.48
C ALA A 120 11.18 17.77 3.84
N SER A 121 11.59 16.59 4.31
CA SER A 121 12.73 15.86 3.75
C SER A 121 12.47 15.40 2.31
N LEU A 122 11.25 14.97 2.00
CA LEU A 122 10.85 14.54 0.66
C LEU A 122 10.73 15.73 -0.30
N GLN A 123 10.25 16.88 0.19
CA GLN A 123 10.24 18.12 -0.59
C GLN A 123 11.68 18.59 -0.90
N ALA A 124 12.58 18.54 0.09
CA ALA A 124 13.99 18.90 -0.09
C ALA A 124 14.71 17.94 -1.06
N ALA A 125 14.30 16.68 -1.13
CA ALA A 125 14.78 15.70 -2.08
C ALA A 125 14.15 15.85 -3.48
N GLU A 126 13.21 16.79 -3.66
CA GLU A 126 12.51 17.04 -4.91
C GLU A 126 11.85 15.78 -5.51
N VAL A 127 11.24 14.93 -4.67
CA VAL A 127 10.50 13.78 -5.16
C VAL A 127 9.32 14.23 -6.03
N ASP A 128 9.11 13.61 -7.17
CA ASP A 128 7.98 13.90 -8.06
C ASP A 128 6.86 12.85 -7.97
N THR A 129 7.10 11.81 -7.22
CA THR A 129 6.15 10.73 -6.99
C THR A 129 6.21 10.29 -5.54
N LEU A 130 5.06 10.18 -4.88
CA LEU A 130 4.93 9.82 -3.48
C LEU A 130 4.02 8.60 -3.32
N VAL A 131 4.58 7.49 -2.83
CA VAL A 131 3.82 6.27 -2.52
C VAL A 131 3.22 6.38 -1.13
N LEU A 132 1.92 6.15 -1.04
CA LEU A 132 1.17 6.06 0.22
C LEU A 132 1.25 4.62 0.73
N GLY A 133 2.35 4.30 1.44
CA GLY A 133 2.71 2.95 1.90
C GLY A 133 2.02 2.51 3.19
N CYS A 134 0.76 2.93 3.38
CA CYS A 134 -0.11 2.50 4.47
C CYS A 134 -1.57 2.63 4.04
N THR A 135 -2.43 1.71 4.47
CA THR A 135 -3.87 1.70 4.15
C THR A 135 -4.63 2.92 4.69
N HIS A 136 -4.12 3.57 5.72
CA HIS A 136 -4.72 4.78 6.29
C HIS A 136 -4.43 6.04 5.46
N TYR A 137 -3.28 6.11 4.82
CA TYR A 137 -2.79 7.36 4.22
C TYR A 137 -3.59 7.86 3.01
N PRO A 138 -4.26 7.03 2.20
CA PRO A 138 -5.18 7.52 1.17
C PRO A 138 -6.30 8.41 1.70
N LEU A 139 -6.70 8.25 2.97
CA LEU A 139 -7.69 9.11 3.62
C LEU A 139 -7.16 10.54 3.92
N LEU A 140 -5.85 10.73 3.84
CA LEU A 140 -5.16 12.01 4.03
C LEU A 140 -4.73 12.67 2.72
N THR A 141 -5.16 12.14 1.56
CA THR A 141 -4.73 12.59 0.22
C THR A 141 -4.85 14.11 0.05
N GLY A 142 -5.91 14.74 0.56
CA GLY A 142 -6.09 16.20 0.47
C GLY A 142 -4.97 16.98 1.16
N VAL A 143 -4.59 16.61 2.37
CA VAL A 143 -3.50 17.26 3.12
C VAL A 143 -2.14 16.94 2.50
N LEU A 144 -1.92 15.70 2.08
CA LEU A 144 -0.67 15.27 1.43
C LEU A 144 -0.45 16.00 0.10
N SER A 145 -1.47 16.08 -0.76
CA SER A 145 -1.42 16.87 -1.99
C SER A 145 -1.15 18.35 -1.72
N TYR A 146 -1.83 18.94 -0.74
CA TYR A 146 -1.62 20.32 -0.39
C TYR A 146 -0.17 20.61 0.03
N VAL A 147 0.42 19.75 0.84
CA VAL A 147 1.81 19.93 1.32
C VAL A 147 2.82 19.65 0.22
N MET A 148 2.66 18.57 -0.55
CA MET A 148 3.63 18.20 -1.59
C MET A 148 3.51 19.05 -2.87
N GLY A 149 2.35 19.62 -3.12
CA GLY A 149 2.07 20.41 -4.31
C GLY A 149 1.64 19.59 -5.52
N ASP A 150 1.06 20.26 -6.52
CA ASP A 150 0.41 19.66 -7.69
C ASP A 150 1.39 18.93 -8.64
N SER A 151 2.69 19.20 -8.51
CA SER A 151 3.71 18.54 -9.34
C SER A 151 4.06 17.13 -8.89
N VAL A 152 3.66 16.74 -7.68
CA VAL A 152 3.94 15.43 -7.09
C VAL A 152 2.77 14.47 -7.33
N THR A 153 3.04 13.36 -7.97
CA THR A 153 2.04 12.29 -8.19
C THR A 153 1.91 11.44 -6.92
N LEU A 154 0.71 11.41 -6.34
CA LEU A 154 0.42 10.48 -5.23
C LEU A 154 0.03 9.10 -5.79
N VAL A 155 0.66 8.05 -5.26
CA VAL A 155 0.40 6.66 -5.63
C VAL A 155 -0.23 5.93 -4.45
N SER A 156 -1.51 5.59 -4.56
CA SER A 156 -2.22 4.79 -3.57
C SER A 156 -1.92 3.31 -3.74
N SER A 157 -1.34 2.67 -2.74
CA SER A 157 -1.13 1.22 -2.75
C SER A 157 -2.45 0.44 -2.85
N ALA A 158 -3.53 0.96 -2.27
CA ALA A 158 -4.85 0.32 -2.32
C ALA A 158 -5.43 0.29 -3.74
N GLU A 159 -5.39 1.43 -4.47
CA GLU A 159 -5.92 1.52 -5.83
C GLU A 159 -5.16 0.61 -6.80
N GLU A 160 -3.84 0.60 -6.73
CA GLU A 160 -3.02 -0.21 -7.62
C GLU A 160 -3.21 -1.71 -7.33
N THR A 161 -3.38 -2.07 -6.06
CA THR A 161 -3.69 -3.46 -5.67
C THR A 161 -5.06 -3.89 -6.17
N ALA A 162 -6.08 -3.04 -6.09
CA ALA A 162 -7.41 -3.36 -6.63
C ALA A 162 -7.35 -3.67 -8.13
N LYS A 163 -6.55 -2.92 -8.89
CA LYS A 163 -6.31 -3.21 -10.32
C LYS A 163 -5.60 -4.54 -10.55
N ASP A 164 -4.64 -4.89 -9.70
CA ASP A 164 -3.92 -6.16 -9.78
C ASP A 164 -4.80 -7.34 -9.40
N VAL A 165 -5.64 -7.21 -8.36
CA VAL A 165 -6.65 -8.21 -8.00
C VAL A 165 -7.58 -8.48 -9.18
N TYR A 166 -8.09 -7.44 -9.83
CA TYR A 166 -8.94 -7.60 -11.00
C TYR A 166 -8.23 -8.35 -12.14
N ARG A 167 -7.00 -7.93 -12.48
CA ARG A 167 -6.19 -8.63 -13.51
C ARG A 167 -5.95 -10.09 -13.16
N MET A 168 -5.62 -10.39 -11.91
CA MET A 168 -5.41 -11.75 -11.42
C MET A 168 -6.69 -12.59 -11.58
N LEU A 169 -7.86 -12.07 -11.17
CA LEU A 169 -9.13 -12.77 -11.31
C LEU A 169 -9.43 -13.10 -12.78
N VAL A 170 -9.25 -12.13 -13.68
CA VAL A 170 -9.46 -12.33 -15.13
C VAL A 170 -8.47 -13.36 -15.69
N THR A 171 -7.18 -13.23 -15.38
CA THR A 171 -6.13 -14.11 -15.92
C THR A 171 -6.32 -15.56 -15.51
N HIS A 172 -6.82 -15.80 -14.30
CA HIS A 172 -7.03 -17.16 -13.77
C HIS A 172 -8.46 -17.68 -13.99
N GLY A 173 -9.34 -16.92 -14.66
CA GLY A 173 -10.73 -17.31 -14.86
C GLY A 173 -11.54 -17.42 -13.56
N LEU A 174 -11.16 -16.62 -12.55
CA LEU A 174 -11.77 -16.62 -11.21
C LEU A 174 -12.86 -15.57 -11.05
N GLU A 175 -13.25 -14.88 -12.11
CA GLU A 175 -14.33 -13.90 -12.05
C GLU A 175 -15.65 -14.57 -11.63
N ARG A 176 -16.45 -13.81 -10.89
CA ARG A 176 -17.79 -14.27 -10.53
C ARG A 176 -18.71 -14.22 -11.75
N ASP A 177 -19.45 -15.28 -11.97
CA ASP A 177 -20.51 -15.29 -12.98
C ASP A 177 -21.59 -14.26 -12.60
N ARG A 178 -21.91 -13.37 -13.54
CA ARG A 178 -22.89 -12.30 -13.35
C ARG A 178 -24.33 -12.82 -13.19
N SER A 179 -24.61 -14.06 -13.58
CA SER A 179 -25.92 -14.71 -13.39
C SER A 179 -26.17 -15.17 -11.95
N LEU A 180 -25.13 -15.25 -11.13
CA LEU A 180 -25.27 -15.63 -9.72
C LEU A 180 -25.88 -14.49 -8.90
N ALA A 181 -26.62 -14.86 -7.83
CA ALA A 181 -27.17 -13.90 -6.87
C ALA A 181 -26.07 -12.96 -6.32
N GLU A 182 -26.46 -11.79 -5.82
CA GLU A 182 -25.49 -10.84 -5.23
C GLU A 182 -24.59 -11.50 -4.17
N PRO A 183 -23.30 -11.12 -4.09
CA PRO A 183 -22.40 -11.70 -3.11
C PRO A 183 -22.78 -11.29 -1.70
N VAL A 184 -22.70 -12.21 -0.77
CA VAL A 184 -22.82 -11.92 0.67
C VAL A 184 -21.42 -11.68 1.21
N HIS A 185 -21.16 -10.45 1.65
CA HIS A 185 -19.89 -10.09 2.29
C HIS A 185 -19.89 -10.56 3.74
N ARG A 186 -18.77 -11.11 4.17
CA ARG A 186 -18.54 -11.54 5.56
C ARG A 186 -17.36 -10.77 6.13
N PHE A 187 -17.51 -10.33 7.39
CA PHE A 187 -16.49 -9.62 8.16
C PHE A 187 -16.19 -10.44 9.41
N TRP A 188 -14.91 -10.60 9.76
CA TRP A 188 -14.44 -11.43 10.87
C TRP A 188 -13.62 -10.61 11.86
#